data_dc7365f79482780a0a14925002d4b561
#
_entry.id   dc7365f79482780a0a14925002d4b561
#
_cell.length_a   1.000
_cell.length_b   1.000
_cell.length_c   1.000
_cell.angle_alpha   90.00
_cell.angle_beta   90.00
_cell.angle_gamma   90.00
#
_symmetry.space_group_name_H-M   'P 1'
#
loop_
_entity.id
_entity.type
_entity.pdbx_description
1 polymer ?
#
loop_
_entity_poly.entity_id
_entity_poly.type
_entity_poly.pdbx_seq_one_letter_code
_entity_poly.pdbx_strand_id
1 'polypeptide(L)'
;MSDAPRRVIIEADGGSRGNPGPAAYGAVLKDADTGEVIAEDATTLGTATNNVAEYSGLIAGLRLAEEFAPDADIEVRMDSKLVVEQMSGRWKIKHPDMRPLAMEANRLAPFGTTYTWVPREQNKHADRLANEALDGKRSGVTVVGADELAEAAEQVAERPATAEKEPSRGWSPKGSPTTLILVRHGVTAHTAEKRFSGGLGSSNPGLTDEGRDQVRATAEWLKPIADDVDVVVSSPVRRTLESAEIVGEVLGHPLEVEEGFAEMEFGTWDGLTFAEVAEQYKDEMDLWLGSLDHAPGGGESFRAVEKRVLAARDRVVSAHSGKTIVVMSHVTPIKTLVAHALDAPLLSVYRMELAPASVSVISYFRGGPDGDLPMANLRLYNARPTEIFG
;
A
#
# COMPACT_ATOMS: atom_id res chain seq x y z
N MET A 1 -10.20 -6.63 29.84
CA MET A 1 -9.77 -6.38 28.46
C MET A 1 -10.00 -4.90 28.23
N SER A 2 -8.94 -4.10 28.24
CA SER A 2 -9.03 -2.67 27.87
C SER A 2 -9.32 -2.64 26.36
N ASP A 3 -10.46 -2.07 25.99
CA ASP A 3 -10.80 -1.86 24.59
C ASP A 3 -9.73 -0.95 23.98
N ALA A 4 -9.08 -1.37 22.88
CA ALA A 4 -8.10 -0.53 22.21
C ALA A 4 -8.78 0.78 21.76
N PRO A 5 -8.12 1.95 21.88
CA PRO A 5 -8.75 3.22 21.54
C PRO A 5 -9.15 3.24 20.06
N ARG A 6 -10.39 3.61 19.77
CA ARG A 6 -10.89 3.77 18.40
C ARG A 6 -10.36 5.02 17.71
N ARG A 7 -9.96 6.01 18.49
CA ARG A 7 -9.40 7.28 18.04
C ARG A 7 -8.25 7.70 18.92
N VAL A 8 -7.18 8.20 18.29
CA VAL A 8 -6.01 8.71 19.01
C VAL A 8 -5.62 10.11 18.53
N ILE A 9 -4.99 10.86 19.44
CA ILE A 9 -4.43 12.17 19.15
C ILE A 9 -2.91 12.06 19.26
N ILE A 10 -2.21 12.49 18.21
CA ILE A 10 -0.77 12.71 18.22
C ILE A 10 -0.53 14.21 18.45
N GLU A 11 0.18 14.57 19.52
CA GLU A 11 0.78 15.88 19.67
C GLU A 11 2.27 15.78 19.36
N ALA A 12 2.81 16.65 18.51
CA ALA A 12 4.21 16.63 18.14
C ALA A 12 4.78 18.05 18.06
N ASP A 13 6.04 18.17 18.43
CA ASP A 13 6.80 19.41 18.36
C ASP A 13 8.27 19.11 18.05
N GLY A 14 8.96 20.05 17.45
CA GLY A 14 10.39 19.96 17.17
C GLY A 14 11.04 21.31 17.26
N GLY A 15 12.24 21.35 17.85
CA GLY A 15 12.97 22.58 18.04
C GLY A 15 14.46 22.44 17.79
N SER A 16 15.10 23.57 17.44
CA SER A 16 16.55 23.65 17.33
C SER A 16 17.08 24.91 18.04
N ARG A 17 18.20 24.78 18.77
CA ARG A 17 18.94 25.89 19.36
C ARG A 17 19.90 26.48 18.34
N GLY A 18 19.38 27.31 17.44
CA GLY A 18 19.99 27.77 16.21
C GLY A 18 19.33 27.14 15.00
N ASN A 19 19.53 27.67 13.78
CA ASN A 19 18.86 27.16 12.60
C ASN A 19 19.80 27.14 11.37
N PRO A 20 20.59 26.05 11.14
CA PRO A 20 20.61 24.80 11.92
C PRO A 20 21.36 24.94 13.27
N GLY A 21 21.06 24.00 14.20
CA GLY A 21 21.70 23.90 15.52
C GLY A 21 21.33 22.58 16.20
N PRO A 22 21.77 22.40 17.48
CA PRO A 22 21.32 21.28 18.28
C PRO A 22 19.80 21.19 18.27
N ALA A 23 19.25 20.06 17.81
CA ALA A 23 17.84 19.88 17.58
C ALA A 23 17.30 18.61 18.26
N ALA A 24 16.04 18.64 18.64
CA ALA A 24 15.31 17.52 19.19
C ALA A 24 13.82 17.62 18.84
N TYR A 25 13.11 16.53 19.08
CA TYR A 25 11.65 16.50 19.00
C TYR A 25 11.04 15.88 20.25
N GLY A 26 9.75 16.16 20.44
CA GLY A 26 8.85 15.49 21.35
C GLY A 26 7.59 15.05 20.62
N ALA A 27 7.11 13.84 20.93
CA ALA A 27 5.87 13.29 20.42
C ALA A 27 5.09 12.62 21.56
N VAL A 28 3.76 12.76 21.54
CA VAL A 28 2.84 12.20 22.53
C VAL A 28 1.69 11.53 21.79
N LEU A 29 1.41 10.29 22.13
CA LEU A 29 0.21 9.58 21.69
C LEU A 29 -0.80 9.54 22.83
N LYS A 30 -2.03 9.96 22.57
CA LYS A 30 -3.12 10.01 23.55
C LYS A 30 -4.35 9.30 23.04
N ASP A 31 -5.08 8.68 23.94
CA ASP A 31 -6.47 8.28 23.69
C ASP A 31 -7.32 9.54 23.49
N ALA A 32 -8.10 9.61 22.40
CA ALA A 32 -8.88 10.80 22.06
C ALA A 32 -10.12 10.98 22.96
N ASP A 33 -10.63 9.90 23.52
CA ASP A 33 -11.88 9.90 24.32
C ASP A 33 -11.59 10.16 25.80
N THR A 34 -10.49 9.61 26.32
CA THR A 34 -10.12 9.78 27.75
C THR A 34 -9.11 10.91 27.96
N GLY A 35 -8.31 11.23 26.95
CA GLY A 35 -7.18 12.16 27.04
C GLY A 35 -5.95 11.58 27.74
N GLU A 36 -5.97 10.29 28.10
CA GLU A 36 -4.85 9.60 28.74
C GLU A 36 -3.69 9.44 27.77
N VAL A 37 -2.46 9.57 28.28
CA VAL A 37 -1.23 9.38 27.52
C VAL A 37 -0.97 7.89 27.41
N ILE A 38 -0.83 7.39 26.17
CA ILE A 38 -0.50 6.00 25.86
C ILE A 38 1.03 5.85 25.81
N ALA A 39 1.70 6.71 25.03
CA ALA A 39 3.14 6.68 24.86
C ALA A 39 3.70 8.06 24.54
N GLU A 40 4.99 8.26 24.85
CA GLU A 40 5.75 9.48 24.57
C GLU A 40 7.08 9.12 23.92
N ASP A 41 7.59 9.98 23.03
CA ASP A 41 8.96 9.90 22.51
C ASP A 41 9.64 11.27 22.60
N ALA A 42 10.86 11.29 23.08
CA ALA A 42 11.68 12.48 23.19
C ALA A 42 13.11 12.17 22.78
N THR A 43 13.56 12.67 21.63
CA THR A 43 14.84 12.26 21.05
C THR A 43 15.60 13.44 20.44
N THR A 44 16.92 13.44 20.64
CA THR A 44 17.86 14.41 20.03
C THR A 44 18.19 14.00 18.59
N LEU A 45 18.31 14.99 17.70
CA LEU A 45 18.63 14.80 16.28
C LEU A 45 20.07 15.18 15.90
N GLY A 46 20.87 15.64 16.88
CA GLY A 46 22.15 16.27 16.57
C GLY A 46 21.94 17.67 15.99
N THR A 47 22.68 18.06 14.95
CA THR A 47 22.52 19.37 14.29
C THR A 47 21.49 19.28 13.17
N ALA A 48 20.36 19.97 13.31
CA ALA A 48 19.30 20.03 12.31
C ALA A 48 18.61 21.42 12.30
N THR A 49 17.78 21.64 11.28
CA THR A 49 16.92 22.83 11.21
C THR A 49 15.64 22.61 12.03
N ASN A 50 14.98 23.69 12.41
CA ASN A 50 13.69 23.61 13.11
C ASN A 50 12.65 22.78 12.33
N ASN A 51 12.54 23.00 11.02
CA ASN A 51 11.59 22.24 10.19
C ASN A 51 11.88 20.73 10.13
N VAL A 52 13.17 20.34 10.15
CA VAL A 52 13.56 18.92 10.24
C VAL A 52 13.12 18.35 11.58
N ALA A 53 13.31 19.08 12.69
CA ALA A 53 12.88 18.64 14.01
C ALA A 53 11.36 18.48 14.11
N GLU A 54 10.59 19.42 13.54
CA GLU A 54 9.13 19.37 13.48
C GLU A 54 8.61 18.12 12.73
N TYR A 55 9.16 17.84 11.52
CA TYR A 55 8.83 16.65 10.79
C TYR A 55 9.24 15.35 11.50
N SER A 56 10.38 15.37 12.20
CA SER A 56 10.84 14.21 12.97
C SER A 56 9.91 13.91 14.15
N GLY A 57 9.39 14.93 14.82
CA GLY A 57 8.36 14.79 15.85
C GLY A 57 7.06 14.17 15.30
N LEU A 58 6.60 14.65 14.14
CA LEU A 58 5.44 14.06 13.47
C LEU A 58 5.67 12.56 13.14
N ILE A 59 6.82 12.23 12.56
CA ILE A 59 7.18 10.84 12.20
C ILE A 59 7.22 9.96 13.45
N ALA A 60 7.81 10.45 14.54
CA ALA A 60 7.85 9.74 15.83
C ALA A 60 6.44 9.47 16.37
N GLY A 61 5.56 10.46 16.37
CA GLY A 61 4.17 10.31 16.80
C GLY A 61 3.39 9.29 15.96
N LEU A 62 3.59 9.28 14.63
CA LEU A 62 2.97 8.30 13.75
C LEU A 62 3.49 6.88 14.02
N ARG A 63 4.78 6.71 14.34
CA ARG A 63 5.35 5.42 14.77
C ARG A 63 4.78 4.94 16.09
N LEU A 64 4.59 5.83 17.06
CA LEU A 64 3.91 5.49 18.30
C LEU A 64 2.48 4.99 18.04
N ALA A 65 1.74 5.64 17.13
CA ALA A 65 0.41 5.20 16.76
C ALA A 65 0.42 3.83 16.03
N GLU A 66 1.36 3.61 15.10
CA GLU A 66 1.55 2.32 14.43
C GLU A 66 1.83 1.18 15.43
N GLU A 67 2.60 1.46 16.50
CA GLU A 67 3.00 0.46 17.49
C GLU A 67 1.94 0.21 18.56
N PHE A 68 1.30 1.27 19.09
CA PHE A 68 0.42 1.17 20.27
C PHE A 68 -1.07 1.32 19.98
N ALA A 69 -1.44 1.77 18.77
CA ALA A 69 -2.84 1.94 18.35
C ALA A 69 -3.02 1.73 16.83
N PRO A 70 -2.62 0.57 16.26
CA PRO A 70 -2.52 0.36 14.81
C PRO A 70 -3.85 0.49 14.06
N ASP A 71 -4.97 0.26 14.74
CA ASP A 71 -6.32 0.27 14.13
C ASP A 71 -7.12 1.54 14.45
N ALA A 72 -6.51 2.54 15.10
CA ALA A 72 -7.20 3.75 15.52
C ALA A 72 -7.23 4.83 14.43
N ASP A 73 -8.30 5.61 14.40
CA ASP A 73 -8.34 6.86 13.64
C ASP A 73 -7.40 7.88 14.26
N ILE A 74 -6.55 8.52 13.45
CA ILE A 74 -5.50 9.43 13.92
C ILE A 74 -5.85 10.89 13.64
N GLU A 75 -5.82 11.72 14.68
CA GLU A 75 -5.74 13.16 14.58
C GLU A 75 -4.35 13.65 15.02
N VAL A 76 -3.61 14.31 14.12
CA VAL A 76 -2.33 14.95 14.43
C VAL A 76 -2.57 16.41 14.77
N ARG A 77 -2.08 16.86 15.92
CA ARG A 77 -2.12 18.25 16.40
C ARG A 77 -0.71 18.82 16.55
N MET A 78 -0.42 19.91 15.86
CA MET A 78 0.89 20.57 15.89
C MET A 78 0.72 22.10 15.85
N ASP A 79 1.66 22.81 16.45
CA ASP A 79 1.77 24.27 16.32
C ASP A 79 2.64 24.70 15.13
N SER A 80 3.26 23.77 14.45
CA SER A 80 3.95 24.00 13.17
C SER A 80 2.97 24.13 12.02
N LYS A 81 2.57 25.37 11.70
CA LYS A 81 1.66 25.64 10.58
C LYS A 81 2.21 25.11 9.26
N LEU A 82 3.54 25.16 9.06
CA LEU A 82 4.18 24.67 7.85
C LEU A 82 3.92 23.17 7.67
N VAL A 83 4.20 22.35 8.69
CA VAL A 83 4.02 20.89 8.62
C VAL A 83 2.55 20.55 8.42
N VAL A 84 1.65 21.14 9.21
CA VAL A 84 0.21 20.90 9.10
C VAL A 84 -0.34 21.23 7.69
N GLU A 85 0.02 22.38 7.12
CA GLU A 85 -0.46 22.79 5.81
C GLU A 85 0.13 21.92 4.68
N GLN A 86 1.38 21.48 4.82
CA GLN A 86 2.03 20.59 3.86
C GLN A 86 1.44 19.18 3.91
N MET A 87 1.26 18.62 5.09
CA MET A 87 0.71 17.27 5.25
C MET A 87 -0.78 17.19 4.91
N SER A 88 -1.53 18.29 5.07
CA SER A 88 -2.91 18.42 4.59
C SER A 88 -3.02 18.64 3.08
N GLY A 89 -1.90 18.73 2.34
CA GLY A 89 -1.89 18.98 0.90
C GLY A 89 -2.22 20.42 0.48
N ARG A 90 -2.46 21.34 1.42
CA ARG A 90 -2.77 22.76 1.11
C ARG A 90 -1.55 23.54 0.66
N TRP A 91 -0.34 23.19 1.15
CA TRP A 91 0.91 23.82 0.73
C TRP A 91 1.85 22.83 0.03
N LYS A 92 2.54 23.31 -1.01
CA LYS A 92 3.55 22.49 -1.72
C LYS A 92 4.85 22.42 -0.92
N ILE A 93 5.44 21.24 -0.85
CA ILE A 93 6.76 21.01 -0.25
C ILE A 93 7.83 21.40 -1.26
N LYS A 94 8.44 22.57 -1.08
CA LYS A 94 9.44 23.11 -2.02
C LYS A 94 10.87 22.75 -1.65
N HIS A 95 11.16 22.66 -0.34
CA HIS A 95 12.52 22.43 0.16
C HIS A 95 12.92 20.96 -0.03
N PRO A 96 14.10 20.66 -0.62
CA PRO A 96 14.51 19.28 -0.90
C PRO A 96 14.64 18.43 0.37
N ASP A 97 15.13 18.98 1.48
CA ASP A 97 15.31 18.24 2.74
C ASP A 97 13.99 17.85 3.41
N MET A 98 12.90 18.58 3.11
CA MET A 98 11.58 18.28 3.69
C MET A 98 10.85 17.17 2.92
N ARG A 99 11.19 16.95 1.65
CA ARG A 99 10.51 15.95 0.82
C ARG A 99 10.64 14.53 1.35
N PRO A 100 11.85 14.03 1.71
CA PRO A 100 11.99 12.68 2.28
C PRO A 100 11.21 12.51 3.58
N LEU A 101 11.22 13.52 4.46
CA LEU A 101 10.52 13.48 5.74
C LEU A 101 9.00 13.46 5.54
N ALA A 102 8.49 14.29 4.65
CA ALA A 102 7.07 14.29 4.31
C ALA A 102 6.62 12.99 3.63
N MET A 103 7.47 12.39 2.79
CA MET A 103 7.20 11.07 2.19
C MET A 103 7.14 9.98 3.27
N GLU A 104 8.05 10.00 4.24
CA GLU A 104 8.03 9.06 5.36
C GLU A 104 6.79 9.26 6.24
N ALA A 105 6.45 10.49 6.60
CA ALA A 105 5.24 10.79 7.35
C ALA A 105 3.97 10.31 6.61
N ASN A 106 3.90 10.54 5.28
CA ASN A 106 2.78 10.03 4.46
C ASN A 106 2.72 8.50 4.37
N ARG A 107 3.86 7.82 4.42
CA ARG A 107 3.92 6.36 4.42
C ARG A 107 3.40 5.77 5.74
N LEU A 108 3.70 6.43 6.86
CA LEU A 108 3.29 6.00 8.20
C LEU A 108 1.85 6.39 8.53
N ALA A 109 1.36 7.51 7.99
CA ALA A 109 0.01 8.00 8.26
C ALA A 109 -1.05 7.11 7.61
N PRO A 110 -1.95 6.45 8.37
CA PRO A 110 -3.08 5.73 7.81
C PRO A 110 -3.99 6.64 6.98
N PHE A 111 -4.76 6.03 6.10
CA PHE A 111 -5.79 6.76 5.36
C PHE A 111 -6.82 7.33 6.33
N GLY A 112 -7.17 8.60 6.16
CA GLY A 112 -8.10 9.30 7.07
C GLY A 112 -7.41 10.08 8.18
N THR A 113 -6.06 9.99 8.32
CA THR A 113 -5.31 10.83 9.25
C THR A 113 -5.61 12.32 8.98
N THR A 114 -6.01 13.02 10.02
CA THR A 114 -6.30 14.46 9.96
C THR A 114 -5.18 15.27 10.60
N TYR A 115 -4.95 16.49 10.08
CA TYR A 115 -3.89 17.38 10.54
C TYR A 115 -4.50 18.69 10.98
N THR A 116 -4.40 19.00 12.26
CA THR A 116 -4.98 20.19 12.91
C THR A 116 -3.88 21.09 13.44
N TRP A 117 -3.87 22.33 12.98
CA TRP A 117 -3.00 23.33 13.58
C TRP A 117 -3.58 23.80 14.91
N VAL A 118 -2.75 23.84 15.94
CA VAL A 118 -3.10 24.33 17.27
C VAL A 118 -2.13 25.45 17.70
N PRO A 119 -2.58 26.41 18.49
CA PRO A 119 -1.65 27.37 19.08
C PRO A 119 -0.71 26.69 20.08
N ARG A 120 0.49 27.25 20.26
CA ARG A 120 1.57 26.67 21.09
C ARG A 120 1.11 26.32 22.51
N GLU A 121 0.18 27.13 23.06
CA GLU A 121 -0.38 26.89 24.38
C GLU A 121 -1.14 25.56 24.49
N GLN A 122 -1.55 24.99 23.39
CA GLN A 122 -2.23 23.70 23.31
C GLN A 122 -1.31 22.54 22.91
N ASN A 123 0.00 22.81 22.62
CA ASN A 123 1.02 21.82 22.27
C ASN A 123 2.13 21.71 23.35
N LYS A 124 1.86 22.17 24.56
CA LYS A 124 2.86 22.25 25.66
C LYS A 124 3.47 20.92 26.04
N HIS A 125 2.75 19.80 25.85
CA HIS A 125 3.25 18.50 26.25
C HIS A 125 4.40 18.08 25.32
N ALA A 126 4.21 18.14 24.03
CA ALA A 126 5.25 17.85 23.05
C ALA A 126 6.41 18.85 23.10
N ASP A 127 6.14 20.16 23.27
CA ASP A 127 7.16 21.20 23.47
C ASP A 127 8.05 20.91 24.72
N ARG A 128 7.44 20.47 25.82
CA ARG A 128 8.21 20.09 27.03
C ARG A 128 9.13 18.90 26.74
N LEU A 129 8.65 17.86 26.06
CA LEU A 129 9.44 16.68 25.72
C LEU A 129 10.62 17.03 24.82
N ALA A 130 10.40 17.84 23.77
CA ALA A 130 11.47 18.33 22.90
C ALA A 130 12.56 19.11 23.68
N ASN A 131 12.16 19.96 24.64
CA ASN A 131 13.08 20.68 25.48
C ASN A 131 13.83 19.78 26.48
N GLU A 132 13.17 18.79 27.09
CA GLU A 132 13.79 17.79 27.95
C GLU A 132 14.85 16.96 27.21
N ALA A 133 14.57 16.59 25.92
CA ALA A 133 15.56 15.94 25.08
C ALA A 133 16.77 16.86 24.78
N LEU A 134 16.54 18.12 24.42
CA LEU A 134 17.62 19.11 24.18
C LEU A 134 18.49 19.33 25.40
N ASP A 135 17.92 19.20 26.60
CA ASP A 135 18.64 19.34 27.88
C ASP A 135 19.32 18.04 28.33
N GLY A 136 19.16 16.94 27.57
CA GLY A 136 19.71 15.61 27.90
C GLY A 136 19.01 14.96 29.11
N LYS A 137 17.82 15.43 29.49
CA LYS A 137 17.04 14.91 30.62
C LYS A 137 16.18 13.70 30.23
N ARG A 138 15.93 13.51 28.94
CA ARG A 138 15.09 12.44 28.41
C ARG A 138 15.60 11.96 27.04
N SER A 139 15.45 10.67 26.75
CA SER A 139 15.78 10.10 25.44
C SER A 139 14.97 8.83 25.19
N GLY A 140 14.36 8.75 24.00
CA GLY A 140 13.64 7.58 23.51
C GLY A 140 12.17 7.49 23.95
N VAL A 141 11.58 6.32 23.65
CA VAL A 141 10.16 6.03 23.90
C VAL A 141 9.91 5.66 25.37
N THR A 142 8.83 6.17 25.92
CA THR A 142 8.32 5.81 27.26
C THR A 142 6.82 5.47 27.13
N VAL A 143 6.43 4.27 27.54
CA VAL A 143 5.03 3.85 27.60
C VAL A 143 4.49 4.19 28.98
N VAL A 144 3.36 4.89 29.05
CA VAL A 144 2.74 5.28 30.32
C VAL A 144 1.95 4.08 30.83
N GLY A 145 2.16 3.72 32.11
CA GLY A 145 1.55 2.52 32.70
C GLY A 145 2.36 1.22 32.51
N ALA A 146 3.59 1.30 31.96
CA ALA A 146 4.45 0.12 31.81
C ALA A 146 4.72 -0.62 33.13
N ASP A 147 4.76 0.08 34.26
CA ASP A 147 4.97 -0.52 35.57
C ASP A 147 3.72 -1.32 36.05
N GLU A 148 2.50 -0.84 35.75
CA GLU A 148 1.25 -1.58 36.03
C GLU A 148 1.09 -2.79 35.10
N LEU A 149 1.55 -2.69 33.85
CA LEU A 149 1.58 -3.80 32.92
C LEU A 149 2.66 -4.85 33.27
N ALA A 150 3.80 -4.42 33.83
CA ALA A 150 4.82 -5.32 34.33
C ALA A 150 4.36 -6.07 35.60
N GLU A 151 3.71 -5.40 36.55
CA GLU A 151 3.12 -6.05 37.73
C GLU A 151 1.97 -7.01 37.36
N ALA A 152 1.14 -6.64 36.38
CA ALA A 152 0.11 -7.54 35.84
C ALA A 152 0.70 -8.75 35.11
N ALA A 153 1.83 -8.59 34.43
CA ALA A 153 2.56 -9.69 33.79
C ALA A 153 3.21 -10.61 34.81
N GLU A 154 3.72 -10.10 35.93
CA GLU A 154 4.30 -10.91 37.01
C GLU A 154 3.22 -11.72 37.77
N GLN A 155 2.02 -11.15 37.98
CA GLN A 155 0.88 -11.88 38.56
C GLN A 155 0.29 -12.96 37.64
N VAL A 156 0.49 -12.85 36.32
CA VAL A 156 0.10 -13.88 35.34
C VAL A 156 1.11 -15.04 35.31
N ALA A 157 2.38 -14.78 35.65
CA ALA A 157 3.44 -15.81 35.66
C ALA A 157 3.28 -16.86 36.79
N GLU A 158 2.49 -16.59 37.84
CA GLU A 158 2.24 -17.54 38.96
C GLU A 158 1.05 -18.51 38.73
N ARG A 159 0.36 -18.45 37.60
CA ARG A 159 -0.67 -19.46 37.27
C ARG A 159 -0.04 -20.68 36.59
N PRO A 160 -0.34 -21.92 37.04
CA PRO A 160 0.21 -23.12 36.43
C PRO A 160 -0.24 -23.22 34.98
N ALA A 161 0.74 -23.36 34.09
CA ALA A 161 0.59 -23.40 32.65
C ALA A 161 -0.24 -24.61 32.20
N THR A 162 -1.50 -24.39 31.86
CA THR A 162 -2.14 -25.11 30.77
C THR A 162 -1.93 -24.25 29.53
N ALA A 163 -0.81 -24.52 28.86
CA ALA A 163 -0.36 -23.75 27.72
C ALA A 163 -1.25 -24.03 26.51
N GLU A 164 -2.21 -23.18 26.25
CA GLU A 164 -2.54 -22.84 24.88
C GLU A 164 -1.44 -21.86 24.43
N LYS A 165 -0.56 -22.32 23.55
CA LYS A 165 0.45 -21.50 22.91
C LYS A 165 -0.28 -20.43 22.09
N GLU A 166 -0.17 -19.16 22.53
CA GLU A 166 -0.44 -18.06 21.60
C GLU A 166 0.41 -18.28 20.34
N PRO A 167 -0.19 -18.16 19.13
CA PRO A 167 0.59 -18.29 17.91
C PRO A 167 1.63 -17.19 17.93
N SER A 168 2.91 -17.58 18.01
CA SER A 168 4.01 -16.68 17.83
C SER A 168 3.80 -15.95 16.50
N ARG A 169 3.83 -14.62 16.48
CA ARG A 169 3.90 -13.78 15.26
C ARG A 169 5.20 -14.03 14.48
N GLY A 170 5.79 -15.20 14.61
CA GLY A 170 6.89 -15.72 13.80
C GLY A 170 6.33 -16.23 12.48
N TRP A 171 6.54 -15.48 11.44
CA TRP A 171 6.24 -15.83 10.06
C TRP A 171 7.01 -17.09 9.67
N SER A 172 6.38 -18.22 9.77
CA SER A 172 6.83 -19.48 9.19
C SER A 172 5.65 -20.10 8.46
N PRO A 173 5.42 -19.71 7.18
CA PRO A 173 4.42 -20.36 6.36
C PRO A 173 4.77 -21.83 6.19
N LYS A 174 3.81 -22.72 6.45
CA LYS A 174 3.98 -24.17 6.25
C LYS A 174 3.84 -24.48 4.77
N GLY A 175 4.90 -25.01 4.15
CA GLY A 175 4.92 -25.51 2.77
C GLY A 175 5.45 -24.48 1.76
N SER A 176 5.61 -24.93 0.51
CA SER A 176 5.99 -24.07 -0.61
C SER A 176 4.81 -23.16 -1.00
N PRO A 177 5.03 -21.83 -1.15
CA PRO A 177 3.98 -20.92 -1.59
C PRO A 177 3.60 -21.17 -3.04
N THR A 178 2.36 -20.83 -3.39
CA THR A 178 1.97 -20.64 -4.78
C THR A 178 2.30 -19.22 -5.17
N THR A 179 3.18 -19.02 -6.15
CA THR A 179 3.66 -17.70 -6.55
C THR A 179 3.05 -17.28 -7.88
N LEU A 180 2.37 -16.14 -7.90
CA LEU A 180 1.89 -15.49 -9.11
C LEU A 180 2.88 -14.40 -9.53
N ILE A 181 3.45 -14.54 -10.73
CA ILE A 181 4.23 -13.52 -11.42
C ILE A 181 3.26 -12.82 -12.37
N LEU A 182 2.68 -11.72 -11.92
CA LEU A 182 1.68 -10.95 -12.64
C LEU A 182 2.36 -10.03 -13.65
N VAL A 183 2.03 -10.16 -14.93
CA VAL A 183 2.61 -9.35 -16.00
C VAL A 183 1.48 -8.61 -16.72
N ARG A 184 1.56 -7.28 -16.78
CA ARG A 184 0.67 -6.49 -17.62
C ARG A 184 1.04 -6.68 -19.08
N HIS A 185 0.05 -6.77 -19.98
CA HIS A 185 0.29 -6.77 -21.43
C HIS A 185 1.13 -5.57 -21.90
N GLY A 186 1.80 -5.70 -23.03
CA GLY A 186 2.54 -4.62 -23.68
C GLY A 186 1.64 -3.50 -24.24
N VAL A 187 2.25 -2.45 -24.76
CA VAL A 187 1.52 -1.30 -25.35
C VAL A 187 0.64 -1.73 -26.54
N THR A 188 -0.59 -1.21 -26.55
CA THR A 188 -1.53 -1.25 -27.69
C THR A 188 -1.75 0.18 -28.21
N ALA A 189 -2.41 0.36 -29.35
CA ALA A 189 -2.79 1.68 -29.83
C ALA A 189 -3.62 2.46 -28.77
N HIS A 190 -4.58 1.78 -28.14
CA HIS A 190 -5.38 2.41 -27.06
C HIS A 190 -4.54 2.81 -25.85
N THR A 191 -3.56 1.97 -25.46
CA THR A 191 -2.65 2.32 -24.36
C THR A 191 -1.84 3.58 -24.68
N ALA A 192 -1.29 3.68 -25.90
CA ALA A 192 -0.50 4.82 -26.35
C ALA A 192 -1.33 6.11 -26.39
N GLU A 193 -2.60 6.01 -26.81
CA GLU A 193 -3.53 7.14 -26.89
C GLU A 193 -4.29 7.41 -25.57
N LYS A 194 -4.00 6.65 -24.50
CA LYS A 194 -4.68 6.76 -23.18
C LYS A 194 -6.21 6.60 -23.28
N ARG A 195 -6.66 5.66 -24.12
CA ARG A 195 -8.07 5.30 -24.28
C ARG A 195 -8.46 4.20 -23.32
N PHE A 196 -9.70 4.23 -22.86
CA PHE A 196 -10.31 3.08 -22.18
C PHE A 196 -10.31 1.88 -23.12
N SER A 197 -9.90 0.73 -22.63
CA SER A 197 -9.84 -0.51 -23.40
C SER A 197 -10.25 -1.66 -22.49
N GLY A 198 -11.48 -2.08 -22.64
CA GLY A 198 -12.11 -3.10 -21.81
C GLY A 198 -11.65 -4.52 -22.13
N GLY A 199 -12.43 -5.47 -21.65
CA GLY A 199 -12.20 -6.90 -21.84
C GLY A 199 -12.63 -7.40 -23.22
N LEU A 200 -13.54 -8.39 -23.26
CA LEU A 200 -13.95 -9.07 -24.48
C LEU A 200 -15.04 -8.33 -25.27
N GLY A 201 -15.84 -7.50 -24.59
CA GLY A 201 -16.92 -6.71 -25.21
C GLY A 201 -16.42 -5.47 -25.96
N SER A 202 -15.13 -5.21 -25.97
CA SER A 202 -14.50 -4.01 -26.53
C SER A 202 -13.99 -4.20 -27.97
N SER A 203 -13.38 -3.12 -28.51
CA SER A 203 -12.66 -3.12 -29.78
C SER A 203 -11.48 -4.11 -29.84
N ASN A 204 -11.02 -4.61 -28.68
CA ASN A 204 -10.03 -5.67 -28.51
C ASN A 204 -8.74 -5.50 -29.33
N PRO A 205 -8.02 -4.36 -29.20
CA PRO A 205 -6.78 -4.11 -29.95
C PRO A 205 -5.68 -5.09 -29.55
N GLY A 206 -4.88 -5.50 -30.54
CA GLY A 206 -3.64 -6.28 -30.33
C GLY A 206 -2.47 -5.39 -29.88
N LEU A 207 -1.33 -6.02 -29.66
CA LEU A 207 -0.09 -5.33 -29.33
C LEU A 207 0.41 -4.48 -30.51
N THR A 208 1.04 -3.34 -30.22
CA THR A 208 1.90 -2.66 -31.20
C THR A 208 3.25 -3.39 -31.31
N ASP A 209 4.08 -3.02 -32.28
CA ASP A 209 5.45 -3.56 -32.37
C ASP A 209 6.26 -3.22 -31.12
N GLU A 210 6.14 -1.97 -30.63
CA GLU A 210 6.71 -1.56 -29.34
C GLU A 210 6.20 -2.44 -28.18
N GLY A 211 4.91 -2.73 -28.14
CA GLY A 211 4.32 -3.61 -27.12
C GLY A 211 4.87 -5.04 -27.17
N ARG A 212 5.12 -5.58 -28.36
CA ARG A 212 5.77 -6.89 -28.54
C ARG A 212 7.20 -6.88 -28.04
N ASP A 213 7.95 -5.82 -28.35
CA ASP A 213 9.33 -5.66 -27.90
C ASP A 213 9.41 -5.52 -26.36
N GLN A 214 8.49 -4.75 -25.76
CA GLN A 214 8.39 -4.62 -24.30
C GLN A 214 8.14 -5.98 -23.62
N VAL A 215 7.18 -6.76 -24.14
CA VAL A 215 6.87 -8.09 -23.59
C VAL A 215 8.04 -9.05 -23.79
N ARG A 216 8.70 -9.02 -24.94
CA ARG A 216 9.90 -9.85 -25.22
C ARG A 216 11.03 -9.52 -24.24
N ALA A 217 11.28 -8.24 -23.99
CA ALA A 217 12.27 -7.80 -23.00
C ALA A 217 11.95 -8.31 -21.59
N THR A 218 10.67 -8.26 -21.20
CA THR A 218 10.20 -8.81 -19.92
C THR A 218 10.36 -10.33 -19.87
N ALA A 219 10.03 -11.05 -20.94
CA ALA A 219 10.19 -12.50 -21.02
C ALA A 219 11.67 -12.92 -20.90
N GLU A 220 12.59 -12.22 -21.59
CA GLU A 220 14.04 -12.47 -21.48
C GLU A 220 14.57 -12.13 -20.07
N TRP A 221 14.00 -11.12 -19.41
CA TRP A 221 14.33 -10.80 -18.02
C TRP A 221 13.88 -11.88 -17.03
N LEU A 222 12.75 -12.56 -17.32
CA LEU A 222 12.27 -13.70 -16.53
C LEU A 222 12.96 -15.02 -16.87
N LYS A 223 13.66 -15.12 -18.00
CA LYS A 223 14.32 -16.35 -18.47
C LYS A 223 15.26 -17.03 -17.45
N PRO A 224 16.03 -16.29 -16.61
CA PRO A 224 16.85 -16.94 -15.60
C PRO A 224 16.11 -17.80 -14.56
N ILE A 225 14.79 -17.59 -14.44
CA ILE A 225 13.92 -18.36 -13.55
C ILE A 225 12.94 -19.26 -14.31
N ALA A 226 13.17 -19.48 -15.60
CA ALA A 226 12.26 -20.29 -16.44
C ALA A 226 12.04 -21.71 -15.88
N ASP A 227 13.09 -22.35 -15.39
CA ASP A 227 13.00 -23.70 -14.80
C ASP A 227 12.17 -23.74 -13.49
N ASP A 228 11.96 -22.61 -12.84
CA ASP A 228 11.13 -22.47 -11.65
C ASP A 228 9.66 -22.12 -11.99
N VAL A 229 9.37 -21.77 -13.25
CA VAL A 229 8.01 -21.49 -13.73
C VAL A 229 7.36 -22.80 -14.16
N ASP A 230 6.13 -23.03 -13.76
CA ASP A 230 5.38 -24.26 -14.11
C ASP A 230 4.41 -24.07 -15.29
N VAL A 231 3.81 -22.86 -15.40
CA VAL A 231 2.76 -22.59 -16.40
C VAL A 231 2.62 -21.09 -16.65
N VAL A 232 2.18 -20.74 -17.85
CA VAL A 232 1.74 -19.39 -18.23
C VAL A 232 0.22 -19.38 -18.31
N VAL A 233 -0.43 -18.53 -17.52
CA VAL A 233 -1.89 -18.31 -17.52
C VAL A 233 -2.18 -16.95 -18.13
N SER A 234 -3.16 -16.84 -19.02
CA SER A 234 -3.53 -15.59 -19.66
C SER A 234 -5.00 -15.24 -19.49
N SER A 235 -5.30 -13.97 -19.36
CA SER A 235 -6.61 -13.43 -19.71
C SER A 235 -6.97 -13.76 -21.18
N PRO A 236 -8.24 -13.96 -21.52
CA PRO A 236 -8.66 -14.29 -22.89
C PRO A 236 -8.60 -13.12 -23.89
N VAL A 237 -8.27 -11.91 -23.42
CA VAL A 237 -8.24 -10.71 -24.25
C VAL A 237 -7.04 -10.73 -25.20
N ARG A 238 -7.23 -10.32 -26.46
CA ARG A 238 -6.23 -10.47 -27.53
C ARG A 238 -4.83 -9.99 -27.14
N ARG A 239 -4.69 -8.80 -26.58
CA ARG A 239 -3.40 -8.21 -26.19
C ARG A 239 -2.66 -9.01 -25.12
N THR A 240 -3.39 -9.68 -24.22
CA THR A 240 -2.79 -10.57 -23.21
C THR A 240 -2.47 -11.94 -23.82
N LEU A 241 -3.27 -12.47 -24.71
CA LEU A 241 -2.95 -13.71 -25.43
C LEU A 241 -1.68 -13.55 -26.27
N GLU A 242 -1.56 -12.48 -27.08
CA GLU A 242 -0.35 -12.16 -27.83
C GLU A 242 0.88 -11.99 -26.91
N SER A 243 0.68 -11.38 -25.73
CA SER A 243 1.76 -11.26 -24.74
C SER A 243 2.15 -12.62 -24.13
N ALA A 244 1.16 -13.47 -23.84
CA ALA A 244 1.37 -14.78 -23.26
C ALA A 244 2.05 -15.76 -24.23
N GLU A 245 1.72 -15.68 -25.54
CA GLU A 245 2.41 -16.43 -26.58
C GLU A 245 3.91 -16.11 -26.62
N ILE A 246 4.28 -14.81 -26.56
CA ILE A 246 5.68 -14.37 -26.52
C ILE A 246 6.39 -14.90 -25.26
N VAL A 247 5.73 -14.78 -24.09
CA VAL A 247 6.30 -15.24 -22.81
C VAL A 247 6.42 -16.76 -22.80
N GLY A 248 5.38 -17.48 -23.24
CA GLY A 248 5.37 -18.94 -23.31
C GLY A 248 6.45 -19.50 -24.26
N GLU A 249 6.68 -18.83 -25.40
CA GLU A 249 7.75 -19.18 -26.33
C GLU A 249 9.14 -19.03 -25.69
N VAL A 250 9.40 -17.89 -25.02
CA VAL A 250 10.71 -17.59 -24.41
C VAL A 250 11.00 -18.46 -23.18
N LEU A 251 9.98 -18.74 -22.37
CA LEU A 251 10.14 -19.55 -21.14
C LEU A 251 9.96 -21.06 -21.40
N GLY A 252 9.39 -21.47 -22.53
CA GLY A 252 9.19 -22.88 -22.87
C GLY A 252 8.02 -23.55 -22.13
N HIS A 253 6.99 -22.78 -21.71
CA HIS A 253 5.88 -23.29 -20.92
C HIS A 253 4.54 -23.26 -21.66
N PRO A 254 3.60 -24.20 -21.34
CA PRO A 254 2.27 -24.22 -21.92
C PRO A 254 1.43 -23.02 -21.47
N LEU A 255 0.50 -22.62 -22.33
CA LEU A 255 -0.45 -21.54 -22.09
C LEU A 255 -1.80 -22.10 -21.64
N GLU A 256 -2.33 -21.58 -20.53
CA GLU A 256 -3.69 -21.79 -20.06
C GLU A 256 -4.46 -20.45 -20.10
N VAL A 257 -5.79 -20.50 -20.19
CA VAL A 257 -6.63 -19.30 -20.20
C VAL A 257 -7.54 -19.26 -18.98
N GLU A 258 -7.57 -18.11 -18.29
CA GLU A 258 -8.46 -17.85 -17.17
C GLU A 258 -9.27 -16.57 -17.44
N GLU A 259 -10.56 -16.74 -17.67
CA GLU A 259 -11.48 -15.66 -18.05
C GLU A 259 -11.59 -14.57 -16.97
N GLY A 260 -11.51 -14.95 -15.71
CA GLY A 260 -11.63 -14.02 -14.58
C GLY A 260 -10.50 -12.99 -14.48
N PHE A 261 -9.42 -13.16 -15.25
CA PHE A 261 -8.32 -12.18 -15.32
C PHE A 261 -8.47 -11.17 -16.47
N ALA A 262 -9.61 -11.15 -17.18
CA ALA A 262 -9.91 -10.14 -18.18
C ALA A 262 -9.94 -8.72 -17.60
N GLU A 263 -9.71 -7.71 -18.45
CA GLU A 263 -9.83 -6.31 -18.04
C GLU A 263 -11.28 -5.96 -17.69
N MET A 264 -11.47 -4.91 -16.94
CA MET A 264 -12.77 -4.32 -16.65
C MET A 264 -13.47 -3.90 -17.95
N GLU A 265 -14.74 -4.24 -18.10
CA GLU A 265 -15.55 -3.75 -19.21
C GLU A 265 -15.96 -2.30 -18.96
N PHE A 266 -15.65 -1.42 -19.91
CA PHE A 266 -15.97 0.01 -19.82
C PHE A 266 -17.24 0.39 -20.59
N GLY A 267 -17.92 -0.56 -21.22
CA GLY A 267 -19.17 -0.32 -21.94
C GLY A 267 -19.03 0.75 -23.02
N THR A 268 -19.90 1.76 -23.00
CA THR A 268 -19.91 2.86 -23.99
C THR A 268 -18.66 3.74 -23.93
N TRP A 269 -17.82 3.65 -22.90
CA TRP A 269 -16.59 4.41 -22.80
C TRP A 269 -15.42 3.76 -23.54
N ASP A 270 -15.58 2.52 -23.99
CA ASP A 270 -14.50 1.81 -24.69
C ASP A 270 -14.06 2.58 -25.95
N GLY A 271 -12.74 2.73 -26.10
CA GLY A 271 -12.14 3.51 -27.19
C GLY A 271 -12.11 5.03 -26.97
N LEU A 272 -12.75 5.56 -25.94
CA LEU A 272 -12.69 6.98 -25.58
C LEU A 272 -11.50 7.28 -24.65
N THR A 273 -10.98 8.48 -24.72
CA THR A 273 -10.01 9.01 -23.74
C THR A 273 -10.74 9.47 -22.48
N PHE A 274 -9.98 9.64 -21.38
CA PHE A 274 -10.53 10.19 -20.14
C PHE A 274 -11.17 11.58 -20.34
N ALA A 275 -10.57 12.42 -21.19
CA ALA A 275 -11.11 13.77 -21.51
C ALA A 275 -12.42 13.69 -22.31
N GLU A 276 -12.50 12.80 -23.30
CA GLU A 276 -13.72 12.58 -24.10
C GLU A 276 -14.87 12.05 -23.22
N VAL A 277 -14.58 11.15 -22.28
CA VAL A 277 -15.57 10.66 -21.31
C VAL A 277 -16.02 11.78 -20.36
N ALA A 278 -15.08 12.58 -19.85
CA ALA A 278 -15.42 13.71 -18.97
C ALA A 278 -16.29 14.77 -19.66
N GLU A 279 -16.15 14.93 -20.99
CA GLU A 279 -16.98 15.84 -21.80
C GLU A 279 -18.35 15.25 -22.12
N GLN A 280 -18.40 13.98 -22.54
CA GLN A 280 -19.61 13.35 -23.08
C GLN A 280 -20.48 12.69 -21.99
N TYR A 281 -19.87 12.22 -20.90
CA TYR A 281 -20.50 11.41 -19.85
C TYR A 281 -20.18 11.93 -18.44
N LYS A 282 -20.13 13.26 -18.26
CA LYS A 282 -19.67 13.90 -17.03
C LYS A 282 -20.34 13.35 -15.76
N ASP A 283 -21.67 13.28 -15.73
CA ASP A 283 -22.41 12.84 -14.53
C ASP A 283 -22.13 11.37 -14.19
N GLU A 284 -22.02 10.53 -15.21
CA GLU A 284 -21.72 9.12 -15.06
C GLU A 284 -20.27 8.93 -14.57
N MET A 285 -19.34 9.73 -15.08
CA MET A 285 -17.94 9.72 -14.64
C MET A 285 -17.79 10.17 -13.19
N ASP A 286 -18.51 11.21 -12.77
CA ASP A 286 -18.51 11.65 -11.38
C ASP A 286 -19.03 10.54 -10.45
N LEU A 287 -20.07 9.80 -10.87
CA LEU A 287 -20.58 8.64 -10.14
C LEU A 287 -19.56 7.49 -10.07
N TRP A 288 -18.89 7.18 -11.18
CA TRP A 288 -17.88 6.11 -11.25
C TRP A 288 -16.64 6.43 -10.41
N LEU A 289 -16.19 7.68 -10.40
CA LEU A 289 -15.08 8.12 -9.54
C LEU A 289 -15.45 8.16 -8.05
N GLY A 290 -16.75 8.37 -7.74
CA GLY A 290 -17.27 8.43 -6.38
C GLY A 290 -17.74 7.09 -5.79
N SER A 291 -17.83 6.02 -6.60
CA SER A 291 -18.39 4.73 -6.18
C SER A 291 -17.71 3.55 -6.84
N LEU A 292 -17.26 2.61 -6.03
CA LEU A 292 -16.72 1.33 -6.50
C LEU A 292 -17.80 0.36 -7.03
N ASP A 293 -19.06 0.65 -6.77
CA ASP A 293 -20.22 -0.16 -7.17
C ASP A 293 -20.87 0.36 -8.46
N HIS A 294 -20.49 1.55 -8.95
CA HIS A 294 -21.01 2.10 -10.19
C HIS A 294 -20.31 1.48 -11.40
N ALA A 295 -21.09 1.03 -12.39
CA ALA A 295 -20.59 0.48 -13.65
C ALA A 295 -20.74 1.53 -14.77
N PRO A 296 -19.66 1.88 -15.48
CA PRO A 296 -19.75 2.85 -16.57
C PRO A 296 -20.46 2.27 -17.78
N GLY A 297 -21.39 2.97 -18.37
CA GLY A 297 -21.95 2.72 -19.70
C GLY A 297 -22.37 1.29 -20.03
N GLY A 298 -22.89 0.52 -19.05
CA GLY A 298 -23.22 -0.89 -19.22
C GLY A 298 -22.02 -1.84 -19.10
N GLY A 299 -20.88 -1.36 -18.64
CA GLY A 299 -19.69 -2.15 -18.32
C GLY A 299 -19.73 -2.79 -16.95
N GLU A 300 -18.60 -2.87 -16.27
CA GLU A 300 -18.44 -3.46 -14.94
C GLU A 300 -18.11 -2.40 -13.89
N SER A 301 -18.54 -2.64 -12.65
CA SER A 301 -18.04 -1.90 -11.48
C SER A 301 -16.72 -2.50 -10.96
N PHE A 302 -15.93 -1.71 -10.22
CA PHE A 302 -14.72 -2.23 -9.56
C PHE A 302 -15.03 -3.41 -8.63
N ARG A 303 -16.17 -3.39 -7.95
CA ARG A 303 -16.61 -4.48 -7.06
C ARG A 303 -16.94 -5.75 -7.83
N ALA A 304 -17.54 -5.64 -9.02
CA ALA A 304 -17.79 -6.79 -9.88
C ALA A 304 -16.48 -7.43 -10.38
N VAL A 305 -15.53 -6.59 -10.80
CA VAL A 305 -14.18 -7.01 -11.18
C VAL A 305 -13.45 -7.67 -10.02
N GLU A 306 -13.44 -7.07 -8.83
CA GLU A 306 -12.85 -7.65 -7.63
C GLU A 306 -13.36 -9.07 -7.38
N LYS A 307 -14.68 -9.25 -7.38
CA LYS A 307 -15.31 -10.55 -7.13
C LYS A 307 -14.84 -11.64 -8.12
N ARG A 308 -14.80 -11.34 -9.44
CA ARG A 308 -14.38 -12.33 -10.43
C ARG A 308 -12.87 -12.59 -10.43
N VAL A 309 -12.07 -11.55 -10.18
CA VAL A 309 -10.60 -11.64 -10.13
C VAL A 309 -10.16 -12.47 -8.93
N LEU A 310 -10.76 -12.27 -7.75
CA LEU A 310 -10.46 -13.07 -6.57
C LEU A 310 -10.89 -14.53 -6.74
N ALA A 311 -12.05 -14.78 -7.36
CA ALA A 311 -12.48 -16.13 -7.68
C ALA A 311 -11.52 -16.83 -8.69
N ALA A 312 -11.01 -16.09 -9.68
CA ALA A 312 -9.99 -16.59 -10.63
C ALA A 312 -8.67 -16.92 -9.92
N ARG A 313 -8.21 -16.01 -9.03
CA ARG A 313 -7.04 -16.27 -8.20
C ARG A 313 -7.20 -17.57 -7.41
N ASP A 314 -8.34 -17.77 -6.75
CA ASP A 314 -8.58 -18.94 -5.93
C ASP A 314 -8.55 -20.24 -6.75
N ARG A 315 -9.13 -20.21 -7.97
CA ARG A 315 -9.04 -21.35 -8.90
C ARG A 315 -7.60 -21.65 -9.30
N VAL A 316 -6.85 -20.63 -9.74
CA VAL A 316 -5.46 -20.79 -10.19
C VAL A 316 -4.55 -21.23 -9.06
N VAL A 317 -4.63 -20.57 -7.87
CA VAL A 317 -3.83 -20.94 -6.69
C VAL A 317 -4.15 -22.36 -6.22
N SER A 318 -5.41 -22.79 -6.30
CA SER A 318 -5.82 -24.15 -5.92
C SER A 318 -5.33 -25.19 -6.93
N ALA A 319 -5.50 -24.94 -8.24
CA ALA A 319 -5.09 -25.85 -9.31
C ALA A 319 -3.57 -26.06 -9.37
N HIS A 320 -2.81 -25.01 -9.09
CA HIS A 320 -1.35 -25.00 -9.18
C HIS A 320 -0.67 -24.80 -7.81
N SER A 321 -1.19 -25.48 -6.78
CA SER A 321 -0.68 -25.33 -5.41
C SER A 321 0.81 -25.65 -5.29
N GLY A 322 1.56 -24.71 -4.68
CA GLY A 322 3.01 -24.82 -4.45
C GLY A 322 3.85 -24.54 -5.70
N LYS A 323 3.24 -24.05 -6.78
CA LYS A 323 3.86 -23.77 -8.07
C LYS A 323 4.09 -22.28 -8.30
N THR A 324 4.92 -21.98 -9.29
CA THR A 324 5.15 -20.63 -9.81
C THR A 324 4.45 -20.45 -11.16
N ILE A 325 3.55 -19.48 -11.24
CA ILE A 325 2.68 -19.22 -12.38
C ILE A 325 2.96 -17.83 -12.91
N VAL A 326 3.24 -17.68 -14.21
CA VAL A 326 3.23 -16.38 -14.87
C VAL A 326 1.81 -16.08 -15.33
N VAL A 327 1.25 -14.94 -14.90
CA VAL A 327 -0.13 -14.53 -15.22
C VAL A 327 -0.11 -13.28 -16.08
N MET A 328 -0.51 -13.40 -17.34
CA MET A 328 -0.66 -12.27 -18.26
C MET A 328 -2.04 -11.64 -18.09
N SER A 329 -2.08 -10.41 -17.62
CA SER A 329 -3.33 -9.73 -17.30
C SER A 329 -3.26 -8.20 -17.57
N HIS A 330 -4.09 -7.43 -16.92
CA HIS A 330 -4.38 -6.02 -17.19
C HIS A 330 -4.26 -5.15 -15.94
N VAL A 331 -4.51 -3.85 -16.10
CA VAL A 331 -4.36 -2.86 -15.05
C VAL A 331 -5.27 -3.14 -13.86
N THR A 332 -6.58 -3.28 -14.10
CA THR A 332 -7.55 -3.40 -13.00
C THR A 332 -7.41 -4.73 -12.26
N PRO A 333 -7.33 -5.90 -12.94
CA PRO A 333 -7.12 -7.17 -12.25
C PRO A 333 -5.83 -7.23 -11.43
N ILE A 334 -4.69 -6.78 -11.99
CA ILE A 334 -3.40 -6.82 -11.27
C ILE A 334 -3.44 -5.93 -10.03
N LYS A 335 -3.93 -4.68 -10.16
CA LYS A 335 -4.06 -3.77 -9.01
C LYS A 335 -5.01 -4.30 -7.94
N THR A 336 -6.09 -4.99 -8.34
CA THR A 336 -7.02 -5.64 -7.42
C THR A 336 -6.35 -6.76 -6.63
N LEU A 337 -5.56 -7.61 -7.28
CA LEU A 337 -4.79 -8.67 -6.61
C LEU A 337 -3.75 -8.09 -5.65
N VAL A 338 -3.07 -7.01 -6.04
CA VAL A 338 -2.09 -6.33 -5.19
C VAL A 338 -2.76 -5.68 -3.98
N ALA A 339 -3.88 -4.97 -4.18
CA ALA A 339 -4.64 -4.38 -3.07
C ALA A 339 -5.08 -5.45 -2.06
N HIS A 340 -5.64 -6.55 -2.55
CA HIS A 340 -6.07 -7.67 -1.71
C HIS A 340 -4.91 -8.36 -0.98
N ALA A 341 -3.74 -8.50 -1.64
CA ALA A 341 -2.56 -9.10 -1.01
C ALA A 341 -1.98 -8.26 0.13
N LEU A 342 -2.29 -6.97 0.15
CA LEU A 342 -1.85 -6.00 1.16
C LEU A 342 -2.94 -5.69 2.21
N ASP A 343 -4.09 -6.39 2.16
CA ASP A 343 -5.29 -6.01 2.95
C ASP A 343 -5.69 -4.54 2.77
N ALA A 344 -5.32 -3.95 1.64
CA ALA A 344 -5.62 -2.56 1.35
C ALA A 344 -7.06 -2.42 0.81
N PRO A 345 -7.76 -1.32 1.13
CA PRO A 345 -9.08 -1.06 0.57
C PRO A 345 -9.05 -1.07 -0.97
N LEU A 346 -10.09 -1.59 -1.63
CA LEU A 346 -10.17 -1.63 -3.10
C LEU A 346 -9.95 -0.25 -3.74
N LEU A 347 -10.29 0.84 -3.05
CA LEU A 347 -10.03 2.21 -3.49
C LEU A 347 -8.55 2.51 -3.77
N SER A 348 -7.62 1.74 -3.21
CA SER A 348 -6.18 1.87 -3.44
C SER A 348 -5.77 1.65 -4.90
N VAL A 349 -6.61 0.98 -5.73
CA VAL A 349 -6.35 0.79 -7.17
C VAL A 349 -6.16 2.11 -7.93
N TYR A 350 -6.77 3.21 -7.44
CA TYR A 350 -6.60 4.55 -8.00
C TYR A 350 -5.24 5.20 -7.66
N ARG A 351 -4.51 4.65 -6.69
CA ARG A 351 -3.25 5.20 -6.18
C ARG A 351 -2.02 4.41 -6.63
N MET A 352 -2.24 3.35 -7.39
CA MET A 352 -1.20 2.49 -7.92
C MET A 352 -0.98 2.82 -9.40
N GLU A 353 0.27 2.99 -9.81
CA GLU A 353 0.64 3.00 -11.23
C GLU A 353 1.05 1.59 -11.66
N LEU A 354 0.76 1.23 -12.89
CA LEU A 354 1.16 -0.05 -13.45
C LEU A 354 1.56 0.16 -14.92
N ALA A 355 2.84 0.04 -15.21
CA ALA A 355 3.39 0.24 -16.54
C ALA A 355 3.09 -0.95 -17.48
N PRO A 356 3.01 -0.75 -18.80
CA PRO A 356 2.96 -1.84 -19.78
C PRO A 356 4.14 -2.80 -19.62
N ALA A 357 3.93 -4.09 -19.78
CA ALA A 357 4.88 -5.18 -19.62
C ALA A 357 5.60 -5.22 -18.26
N SER A 358 5.09 -4.52 -17.23
CA SER A 358 5.64 -4.56 -15.88
C SER A 358 5.29 -5.86 -15.17
N VAL A 359 6.15 -6.24 -14.21
CA VAL A 359 6.07 -7.45 -13.40
C VAL A 359 5.72 -7.08 -11.96
N SER A 360 4.74 -7.79 -11.39
CA SER A 360 4.45 -7.79 -9.95
C SER A 360 4.41 -9.22 -9.45
N VAL A 361 4.89 -9.49 -8.23
CA VAL A 361 5.00 -10.85 -7.70
C VAL A 361 4.29 -10.96 -6.35
N ILE A 362 3.33 -11.89 -6.27
CA ILE A 362 2.61 -12.21 -5.03
C ILE A 362 2.78 -13.69 -4.73
N SER A 363 3.18 -14.03 -3.50
CA SER A 363 3.23 -15.40 -3.02
C SER A 363 2.08 -15.67 -2.06
N TYR A 364 1.32 -16.74 -2.30
CA TYR A 364 0.20 -17.20 -1.48
C TYR A 364 0.60 -18.43 -0.68
N PHE A 365 0.37 -18.42 0.62
CA PHE A 365 0.70 -19.49 1.54
C PHE A 365 -0.57 -20.17 2.04
N ARG A 366 -0.54 -21.49 2.23
CA ARG A 366 -1.64 -22.23 2.85
C ARG A 366 -1.62 -22.04 4.36
N GLY A 367 -2.78 -21.75 4.94
CA GLY A 367 -2.98 -21.77 6.38
C GLY A 367 -2.58 -20.46 7.07
N GLY A 368 -3.40 -19.43 6.94
CA GLY A 368 -3.45 -18.33 7.91
C GLY A 368 -3.99 -18.84 9.28
N PRO A 369 -3.97 -17.98 10.32
CA PRO A 369 -4.46 -18.34 11.67
C PRO A 369 -5.88 -18.92 11.69
N ASP A 370 -6.72 -18.58 10.70
CA ASP A 370 -8.11 -19.01 10.57
C ASP A 370 -8.31 -20.15 9.54
N GLY A 371 -7.24 -20.71 8.97
CA GLY A 371 -7.24 -21.95 8.18
C GLY A 371 -7.81 -21.88 6.77
N ASP A 372 -8.60 -20.88 6.40
CA ASP A 372 -9.41 -20.85 5.18
C ASP A 372 -9.00 -19.81 4.13
N LEU A 373 -8.22 -18.79 4.45
CA LEU A 373 -7.75 -17.78 3.50
C LEU A 373 -6.24 -17.89 3.25
N PRO A 374 -5.78 -17.86 1.99
CA PRO A 374 -4.36 -17.85 1.71
C PRO A 374 -3.74 -16.54 2.19
N MET A 375 -2.79 -16.62 3.12
CA MET A 375 -1.91 -15.49 3.42
C MET A 375 -1.14 -15.09 2.16
N ALA A 376 -1.13 -13.80 1.83
CA ALA A 376 -0.44 -13.27 0.68
C ALA A 376 0.77 -12.42 1.08
N ASN A 377 1.81 -12.43 0.26
CA ASN A 377 2.97 -11.56 0.40
C ASN A 377 3.30 -10.93 -0.95
N LEU A 378 3.21 -9.59 -1.02
CA LEU A 378 3.68 -8.83 -2.18
C LEU A 378 5.21 -8.74 -2.13
N ARG A 379 5.89 -9.37 -3.11
CA ARG A 379 7.36 -9.44 -3.19
C ARG A 379 7.94 -8.40 -4.13
N LEU A 380 7.19 -8.01 -5.15
CA LEU A 380 7.60 -7.05 -6.18
C LEU A 380 6.36 -6.35 -6.73
N TYR A 381 6.46 -5.06 -7.05
CA TYR A 381 5.40 -4.31 -7.71
C TYR A 381 5.92 -3.45 -8.83
N ASN A 382 5.28 -3.51 -10.02
CA ASN A 382 5.48 -2.64 -11.17
C ASN A 382 6.93 -2.54 -11.68
N ALA A 383 7.71 -3.62 -11.59
CA ALA A 383 9.11 -3.63 -12.05
C ALA A 383 9.22 -3.86 -13.56
N ARG A 384 10.19 -3.23 -14.20
CA ARG A 384 10.51 -3.38 -15.63
C ARG A 384 12.01 -3.64 -15.84
N PRO A 385 12.39 -4.39 -16.91
CA PRO A 385 13.80 -4.73 -17.15
C PRO A 385 14.73 -3.53 -17.38
N THR A 386 14.19 -2.38 -17.76
CA THR A 386 14.97 -1.18 -18.15
C THR A 386 14.95 -0.06 -17.09
N GLU A 387 14.21 -0.22 -16.02
CA GLU A 387 14.05 0.81 -14.98
C GLU A 387 14.58 0.32 -13.63
N ILE A 388 15.91 0.18 -13.55
CA ILE A 388 16.56 0.24 -12.25
C ILE A 388 17.08 1.67 -12.15
N PHE A 389 16.30 2.55 -11.50
CA PHE A 389 16.67 3.93 -11.19
C PHE A 389 16.89 4.87 -12.41
N GLY A 390 15.80 5.38 -13.00
CA GLY A 390 15.79 6.60 -13.80
C GLY A 390 15.34 7.77 -12.95
#